data_7eb7b3f7a4662478c900f260de7e0c78
#
_entry.id   7eb7b3f7a4662478c900f260de7e0c78
#
_cell.length_a   1.000
_cell.length_b   1.000
_cell.length_c   1.000
_cell.angle_alpha   90.00
_cell.angle_beta   90.00
_cell.angle_gamma   90.00
#
_symmetry.space_group_name_H-M   'P 1'
#
loop_
_entity.id
_entity.type
_entity.pdbx_description
1 polymer ?
#
loop_
_entity_poly.entity_id
_entity_poly.type
_entity_poly.pdbx_seq_one_letter_code
_entity_poly.pdbx_strand_id
1 'polypeptide(L)'
;MANRVVINICGEELTFIAEESSSYMQRVGAFAAMIAEAMGCPPDYCEILYKAAQMHDIGKIGIHESILRKSGPLTSDEWRLMREHPRIGASILAGSEAPVLQLAAEVSMAHHEHFSGAGYPQGLVGEAIPLSGRIVA
;
A
#
# COMPACT_ATOMS: atom_id res chain seq x y z
N MET A 1 -10.59 -9.33 16.31
CA MET A 1 -11.41 -9.78 15.17
C MET A 1 -10.78 -9.19 13.91
N ALA A 2 -10.51 -10.01 12.90
CA ALA A 2 -10.01 -9.51 11.62
C ALA A 2 -11.13 -8.70 10.94
N ASN A 3 -10.84 -7.49 10.51
CA ASN A 3 -11.82 -6.65 9.81
C ASN A 3 -11.91 -7.07 8.35
N ARG A 4 -13.14 -7.33 7.91
CA ARG A 4 -13.42 -7.50 6.48
C ARG A 4 -13.44 -6.11 5.83
N VAL A 5 -12.51 -5.87 4.91
CA VAL A 5 -12.46 -4.64 4.13
C VAL A 5 -12.94 -4.93 2.72
N VAL A 6 -13.85 -4.09 2.25
CA VAL A 6 -14.41 -4.16 0.92
C VAL A 6 -14.02 -2.87 0.19
N ILE A 7 -13.30 -3.00 -0.91
CA ILE A 7 -12.96 -1.88 -1.80
C ILE A 7 -13.72 -2.10 -3.11
N ASN A 8 -14.48 -1.11 -3.52
CA ASN A 8 -15.17 -1.14 -4.81
C ASN A 8 -14.29 -0.50 -5.88
N ILE A 9 -13.89 -1.29 -6.86
CA ILE A 9 -13.00 -0.86 -7.94
C ILE A 9 -13.66 -1.18 -9.27
N CYS A 10 -13.98 -0.17 -10.05
CA CYS A 10 -14.57 -0.32 -11.40
C CYS A 10 -15.84 -1.18 -11.43
N GLY A 11 -16.64 -1.16 -10.34
CA GLY A 11 -17.86 -1.96 -10.24
C GLY A 11 -17.66 -3.38 -9.70
N GLU A 12 -16.43 -3.78 -9.43
CA GLU A 12 -16.10 -5.03 -8.76
C GLU A 12 -15.78 -4.82 -7.29
N GLU A 13 -16.22 -5.74 -6.46
CA GLU A 13 -16.02 -5.72 -5.02
C GLU A 13 -14.79 -6.57 -4.64
N LEU A 14 -13.68 -5.92 -4.29
CA LEU A 14 -12.51 -6.60 -3.72
C LEU A 14 -12.68 -6.70 -2.20
N THR A 15 -12.86 -7.92 -1.71
CA THR A 15 -12.94 -8.16 -0.26
C THR A 15 -11.65 -8.80 0.23
N PHE A 16 -11.03 -8.23 1.25
CA PHE A 16 -9.91 -8.86 1.94
C PHE A 16 -10.02 -8.67 3.45
N ILE A 17 -9.34 -9.54 4.18
CA ILE A 17 -9.27 -9.47 5.64
C ILE A 17 -8.05 -8.62 5.99
N ALA A 18 -8.28 -7.42 6.54
CA ALA A 18 -7.23 -6.54 6.99
C ALA A 18 -7.23 -6.45 8.52
N GLU A 19 -6.05 -6.29 9.09
CA GLU A 19 -5.93 -5.94 10.52
C GLU A 19 -6.34 -4.48 10.78
N GLU A 20 -6.26 -3.66 9.74
CA GLU A 20 -6.59 -2.25 9.77
C GLU A 20 -8.08 -2.01 9.53
N SER A 21 -8.65 -1.02 10.19
CA SER A 21 -10.05 -0.66 10.00
C SER A 21 -10.27 -0.03 8.63
N SER A 22 -11.45 -0.25 8.03
CA SER A 22 -11.84 0.39 6.76
C SER A 22 -11.72 1.93 6.83
N SER A 23 -12.00 2.52 8.00
CA SER A 23 -11.85 3.95 8.24
C SER A 23 -10.39 4.42 8.18
N TYR A 24 -9.43 3.61 8.61
CA TYR A 24 -8.01 3.92 8.50
C TYR A 24 -7.58 3.97 7.02
N MET A 25 -7.92 2.95 6.25
CA MET A 25 -7.57 2.87 4.82
C MET A 25 -8.18 4.02 4.02
N GLN A 26 -9.45 4.39 4.31
CA GLN A 26 -10.09 5.56 3.70
C GLN A 26 -9.36 6.86 4.04
N ARG A 27 -8.88 7.03 5.28
CA ARG A 27 -8.08 8.20 5.65
C ARG A 27 -6.75 8.26 4.92
N VAL A 28 -6.04 7.12 4.81
CA VAL A 28 -4.79 7.05 4.03
C VAL A 28 -5.05 7.49 2.58
N GLY A 29 -6.10 6.95 1.95
CA GLY A 29 -6.51 7.37 0.60
C GLY A 29 -6.81 8.86 0.52
N ALA A 30 -7.58 9.41 1.46
CA ALA A 30 -7.94 10.82 1.49
C ALA A 30 -6.72 11.73 1.63
N PHE A 31 -5.80 11.41 2.55
CA PHE A 31 -4.57 12.18 2.72
C PHE A 31 -3.68 12.11 1.48
N ALA A 32 -3.53 10.92 0.87
CA ALA A 32 -2.77 10.78 -0.35
C ALA A 32 -3.33 11.64 -1.49
N ALA A 33 -4.65 11.64 -1.68
CA ALA A 33 -5.31 12.46 -2.70
C ALA A 33 -5.14 13.97 -2.42
N MET A 34 -5.30 14.41 -1.16
CA MET A 34 -5.11 15.82 -0.77
C MET A 34 -3.66 16.28 -1.00
N ILE A 35 -2.67 15.44 -0.70
CA ILE A 35 -1.27 15.76 -0.95
C ILE A 35 -1.02 15.89 -2.46
N ALA A 36 -1.51 14.94 -3.25
CA ALA A 36 -1.37 14.97 -4.71
C ALA A 36 -2.03 16.23 -5.31
N GLU A 37 -3.22 16.60 -4.86
CA GLU A 37 -3.92 17.81 -5.27
C GLU A 37 -3.10 19.06 -4.92
N ALA A 38 -2.59 19.16 -3.70
CA ALA A 38 -1.76 20.27 -3.25
C ALA A 38 -0.44 20.37 -4.04
N MET A 39 0.06 19.26 -4.58
CA MET A 39 1.21 19.22 -5.49
C MET A 39 0.86 19.58 -6.94
N GLY A 40 -0.41 19.84 -7.27
CA GLY A 40 -0.87 20.18 -8.62
C GLY A 40 -1.04 18.97 -9.55
N CYS A 41 -1.18 17.76 -9.01
CA CYS A 41 -1.47 16.59 -9.82
C CYS A 41 -2.87 16.69 -10.47
N PRO A 42 -3.06 16.07 -11.66
CA PRO A 42 -4.37 16.08 -12.33
C PRO A 42 -5.46 15.44 -11.45
N PRO A 43 -6.72 15.92 -11.53
CA PRO A 43 -7.83 15.38 -10.73
C PRO A 43 -8.03 13.86 -10.90
N ASP A 44 -7.91 13.35 -12.13
CA ASP A 44 -8.04 11.93 -12.42
C ASP A 44 -6.96 11.10 -11.68
N TYR A 45 -5.73 11.60 -11.61
CA TYR A 45 -4.66 10.97 -10.84
C TYR A 45 -4.99 10.96 -9.34
N CYS A 46 -5.49 12.07 -8.81
CA CYS A 46 -5.85 12.17 -7.39
C CYS A 46 -6.97 11.17 -7.03
N GLU A 47 -7.97 11.01 -7.90
CA GLU A 47 -9.05 10.03 -7.71
C GLU A 47 -8.52 8.58 -7.74
N ILE A 48 -7.65 8.26 -8.71
CA ILE A 48 -7.04 6.94 -8.81
C ILE A 48 -6.15 6.67 -7.59
N LEU A 49 -5.35 7.66 -7.16
CA LEU A 49 -4.47 7.53 -6.00
C LEU A 49 -5.26 7.35 -4.70
N TYR A 50 -6.41 8.04 -4.54
CA TYR A 50 -7.32 7.81 -3.41
C TYR A 50 -7.67 6.33 -3.23
N LYS A 51 -8.02 5.66 -4.33
CA LYS A 51 -8.40 4.23 -4.34
C LYS A 51 -7.17 3.33 -4.17
N ALA A 52 -6.09 3.64 -4.89
CA ALA A 52 -4.86 2.86 -4.89
C ALA A 52 -4.16 2.82 -3.53
N ALA A 53 -4.08 3.96 -2.85
CA ALA A 53 -3.43 4.08 -1.54
C ALA A 53 -4.09 3.22 -0.46
N GLN A 54 -5.39 2.94 -0.58
CA GLN A 54 -6.10 2.07 0.36
C GLN A 54 -5.64 0.61 0.31
N MET A 55 -4.93 0.21 -0.76
CA MET A 55 -4.43 -1.15 -0.98
C MET A 55 -2.95 -1.32 -0.67
N HIS A 56 -2.28 -0.29 -0.10
CA HIS A 56 -0.83 -0.32 0.14
C HIS A 56 -0.37 -1.56 0.92
N ASP A 57 -1.16 -2.00 1.87
CA ASP A 57 -0.87 -3.08 2.81
C ASP A 57 -1.55 -4.43 2.48
N ILE A 58 -2.14 -4.57 1.28
CA ILE A 58 -2.85 -5.81 0.88
C ILE A 58 -1.94 -7.06 0.98
N GLY A 59 -0.65 -6.88 0.80
CA GLY A 59 0.33 -7.98 0.89
C GLY A 59 0.50 -8.57 2.29
N LYS A 60 0.00 -7.93 3.34
CA LYS A 60 -0.04 -8.50 4.69
C LYS A 60 -0.82 -9.81 4.76
N ILE A 61 -1.73 -10.07 3.81
CA ILE A 61 -2.43 -11.36 3.70
C ILE A 61 -1.46 -12.55 3.51
N GLY A 62 -0.28 -12.31 2.95
CA GLY A 62 0.76 -13.32 2.77
C GLY A 62 1.72 -13.47 3.97
N ILE A 63 1.53 -12.67 5.03
CA ILE A 63 2.36 -12.74 6.23
C ILE A 63 1.68 -13.63 7.28
N HIS A 64 2.47 -14.49 7.91
CA HIS A 64 1.94 -15.44 8.89
C HIS A 64 1.31 -14.71 10.09
N GLU A 65 0.14 -15.18 10.53
CA GLU A 65 -0.67 -14.55 11.59
C GLU A 65 0.12 -14.38 12.91
N SER A 66 1.01 -15.30 13.26
CA SER A 66 1.85 -15.21 14.45
C SER A 66 2.80 -14.00 14.43
N ILE A 67 3.18 -13.51 13.24
CA ILE A 67 4.00 -12.31 13.08
C ILE A 67 3.12 -11.06 13.16
N LEU A 68 1.99 -11.07 12.43
CA LEU A 68 1.06 -9.94 12.39
C LEU A 68 0.48 -9.61 13.78
N ARG A 69 0.12 -10.65 14.56
CA ARG A 69 -0.52 -10.49 15.88
C ARG A 69 0.43 -10.61 17.07
N LYS A 70 1.73 -10.53 16.83
CA LYS A 70 2.69 -10.63 17.92
C LYS A 70 2.54 -9.45 18.88
N SER A 71 2.36 -9.73 20.16
CA SER A 71 2.20 -8.72 21.22
C SER A 71 3.50 -8.07 21.69
N GLY A 72 4.65 -8.47 21.12
CA GLY A 72 5.99 -7.95 21.45
C GLY A 72 6.77 -7.55 20.20
N PRO A 73 8.01 -7.09 20.35
CA PRO A 73 8.84 -6.71 19.22
C PRO A 73 9.11 -7.92 18.32
N LEU A 74 9.16 -7.67 17.02
CA LEU A 74 9.55 -8.67 16.03
C LEU A 74 11.04 -8.96 16.15
N THR A 75 11.42 -10.25 16.01
CA THR A 75 12.82 -10.65 15.84
C THR A 75 13.34 -10.20 14.48
N SER A 76 14.65 -10.29 14.25
CA SER A 76 15.25 -9.95 12.95
C SER A 76 14.70 -10.81 11.81
N ASP A 77 14.44 -12.11 12.07
CA ASP A 77 13.88 -13.02 11.07
C ASP A 77 12.40 -12.69 10.77
N GLU A 78 11.62 -12.39 11.80
CA GLU A 78 10.23 -11.96 11.64
C GLU A 78 10.13 -10.63 10.90
N TRP A 79 11.03 -9.68 11.17
CA TRP A 79 11.14 -8.42 10.42
C TRP A 79 11.45 -8.66 8.96
N ARG A 80 12.35 -9.60 8.65
CA ARG A 80 12.66 -9.95 7.26
C ARG A 80 11.41 -10.44 6.53
N LEU A 81 10.61 -11.29 7.19
CA LEU A 81 9.35 -11.79 6.62
C LEU A 81 8.31 -10.67 6.49
N MET A 82 8.15 -9.81 7.51
CA MET A 82 7.22 -8.68 7.46
C MET A 82 7.53 -7.74 6.29
N ARG A 83 8.81 -7.50 5.99
CA ARG A 83 9.24 -6.63 4.88
C ARG A 83 8.96 -7.20 3.47
N GLU A 84 8.44 -8.41 3.37
CA GLU A 84 8.01 -8.98 2.09
C GLU A 84 6.60 -8.53 1.68
N HIS A 85 5.76 -7.98 2.60
CA HIS A 85 4.40 -7.59 2.24
C HIS A 85 4.30 -6.60 1.08
N PRO A 86 5.23 -5.62 0.85
CA PRO A 86 5.16 -4.77 -0.32
C PRO A 86 5.29 -5.55 -1.63
N ARG A 87 6.20 -6.53 -1.69
CA ARG A 87 6.39 -7.41 -2.86
C ARG A 87 5.19 -8.32 -3.09
N ILE A 88 4.66 -8.90 -2.00
CA ILE A 88 3.47 -9.76 -2.05
C ILE A 88 2.28 -8.96 -2.56
N GLY A 89 2.04 -7.76 -2.02
CA GLY A 89 0.94 -6.88 -2.44
C GLY A 89 1.06 -6.47 -3.90
N ALA A 90 2.23 -6.05 -4.34
CA ALA A 90 2.46 -5.73 -5.74
C ALA A 90 2.22 -6.95 -6.65
N SER A 91 2.61 -8.16 -6.23
CA SER A 91 2.36 -9.40 -6.98
C SER A 91 0.87 -9.75 -7.08
N ILE A 92 0.10 -9.54 -6.00
CA ILE A 92 -1.35 -9.77 -5.99
C ILE A 92 -2.05 -8.83 -6.98
N LEU A 93 -1.61 -7.58 -7.06
CA LEU A 93 -2.20 -6.53 -7.90
C LEU A 93 -1.67 -6.53 -9.34
N ALA A 94 -0.59 -7.26 -9.59
CA ALA A 94 0.05 -7.32 -10.91
C ALA A 94 -0.84 -8.04 -11.94
N GLY A 95 -0.63 -7.68 -13.21
CA GLY A 95 -1.31 -8.33 -14.34
C GLY A 95 -2.68 -7.74 -14.69
N SER A 96 -3.18 -6.76 -13.95
CA SER A 96 -4.38 -6.01 -14.31
C SER A 96 -4.06 -4.84 -15.24
N GLU A 97 -4.93 -4.60 -16.23
CA GLU A 97 -4.86 -3.42 -17.09
C GLU A 97 -5.58 -2.20 -16.48
N ALA A 98 -6.29 -2.37 -15.37
CA ALA A 98 -7.00 -1.29 -14.70
C ALA A 98 -6.01 -0.28 -14.08
N PRO A 99 -6.07 1.03 -14.42
CA PRO A 99 -5.11 2.03 -13.94
C PRO A 99 -5.01 2.10 -12.41
N VAL A 100 -6.13 1.91 -11.72
CA VAL A 100 -6.14 1.91 -10.25
C VAL A 100 -5.36 0.74 -9.65
N LEU A 101 -5.41 -0.45 -10.25
CA LEU A 101 -4.67 -1.62 -9.77
C LEU A 101 -3.18 -1.53 -10.13
N GLN A 102 -2.85 -0.95 -11.28
CA GLN A 102 -1.45 -0.66 -11.64
C GLN A 102 -0.82 0.32 -10.66
N LEU A 103 -1.53 1.41 -10.34
CA LEU A 103 -1.06 2.39 -9.36
C LEU A 103 -1.00 1.79 -7.94
N ALA A 104 -1.95 0.92 -7.58
CA ALA A 104 -1.94 0.23 -6.29
C ALA A 104 -0.76 -0.74 -6.16
N ALA A 105 -0.38 -1.44 -7.23
CA ALA A 105 0.82 -2.27 -7.25
C ALA A 105 2.10 -1.43 -7.04
N GLU A 106 2.19 -0.27 -7.68
CA GLU A 106 3.30 0.68 -7.51
C GLU A 106 3.34 1.22 -6.08
N VAL A 107 2.21 1.66 -5.52
CA VAL A 107 2.09 2.12 -4.13
C VAL A 107 2.49 1.01 -3.17
N SER A 108 1.95 -0.20 -3.34
CA SER A 108 2.29 -1.35 -2.49
C SER A 108 3.79 -1.63 -2.48
N MET A 109 4.45 -1.58 -3.64
CA MET A 109 5.90 -1.81 -3.75
C MET A 109 6.72 -0.71 -3.09
N ALA A 110 6.25 0.56 -3.06
CA ALA A 110 7.10 1.72 -2.79
C ALA A 110 6.79 2.45 -1.48
N HIS A 111 5.68 2.16 -0.79
CA HIS A 111 5.24 2.94 0.39
C HIS A 111 6.15 2.84 1.62
N HIS A 112 7.10 1.91 1.64
CA HIS A 112 8.13 1.81 2.67
C HIS A 112 9.53 2.22 2.16
N GLU A 113 9.62 2.76 0.96
CA GLU A 113 10.86 3.36 0.50
C GLU A 113 11.09 4.70 1.21
N HIS A 114 12.35 4.98 1.56
CA HIS A 114 12.74 6.24 2.16
C HIS A 114 13.55 7.07 1.17
N PHE A 115 13.32 8.37 1.15
CA PHE A 115 14.02 9.29 0.24
C PHE A 115 15.55 9.18 0.36
N SER A 116 16.05 8.83 1.55
CA SER A 116 17.47 8.58 1.82
C SER A 116 18.03 7.27 1.25
N GLY A 117 17.17 6.36 0.76
CA GLY A 117 17.54 5.01 0.34
C GLY A 117 17.61 3.98 1.46
N ALA A 118 17.30 4.37 2.71
CA ALA A 118 17.28 3.44 3.84
C ALA A 118 15.97 2.65 3.95
N GLY A 119 15.06 2.79 2.99
CA GLY A 119 13.78 2.10 2.92
C GLY A 119 13.89 0.68 2.37
N TYR A 120 12.76 0.08 2.10
CA TYR A 120 12.62 -1.27 1.53
C TYR A 120 11.37 -1.34 0.63
N PRO A 121 11.22 -2.34 -0.24
CA PRO A 121 12.05 -3.52 -0.44
C PRO A 121 13.20 -3.33 -1.43
N GLN A 122 13.28 -2.20 -2.16
CA GLN A 122 14.23 -1.98 -3.25
C GLN A 122 15.40 -1.07 -2.83
N GLY A 123 15.23 -0.26 -1.78
CA GLY A 123 16.22 0.74 -1.35
C GLY A 123 16.38 1.87 -2.36
N LEU A 124 15.28 2.31 -2.97
CA LEU A 124 15.29 3.40 -3.94
C LEU A 124 15.66 4.72 -3.26
N VAL A 125 16.37 5.60 -3.99
CA VAL A 125 16.85 6.87 -3.47
C VAL A 125 16.18 8.03 -4.19
N GLY A 126 15.71 9.00 -3.42
CA GLY A 126 15.23 10.27 -3.97
C GLY A 126 14.07 10.10 -4.95
N GLU A 127 14.21 10.67 -6.13
CA GLU A 127 13.19 10.66 -7.17
C GLU A 127 13.09 9.33 -7.95
N ALA A 128 13.99 8.38 -7.70
CA ALA A 128 13.82 7.01 -8.18
C ALA A 128 12.62 6.32 -7.52
N ILE A 129 12.17 6.82 -6.35
CA ILE A 129 10.91 6.39 -5.74
C ILE A 129 9.75 6.99 -6.54
N PRO A 130 8.80 6.19 -7.06
CA PRO A 130 7.62 6.70 -7.73
C PRO A 130 6.88 7.75 -6.89
N LEU A 131 6.29 8.75 -7.55
CA LEU A 131 5.58 9.83 -6.86
C LEU A 131 4.47 9.29 -5.93
N SER A 132 3.71 8.31 -6.39
CA SER A 132 2.68 7.63 -5.61
C SER A 132 3.23 7.04 -4.31
N GLY A 133 4.39 6.38 -4.38
CA GLY A 133 5.10 5.84 -3.23
C GLY A 133 5.55 6.93 -2.27
N ARG A 134 6.12 8.04 -2.78
CA ARG A 134 6.55 9.19 -1.95
C ARG A 134 5.41 9.90 -1.25
N ILE A 135 4.20 9.88 -1.83
CA ILE A 135 3.01 10.50 -1.23
C ILE A 135 2.45 9.60 -0.13
N VAL A 136 2.47 8.27 -0.31
CA VAL A 136 1.83 7.32 0.62
C VAL A 136 2.77 6.89 1.76
N ALA A 137 4.09 7.08 1.63
CA ALA A 137 5.12 6.74 2.61
C ALA A 137 4.96 7.45 3.96
#